data_10a2db95e6b53f45da342be8c006785e
#
_entry.id   10a2db95e6b53f45da342be8c006785e
#
_cell.length_a   1.000
_cell.length_b   1.000
_cell.length_c   1.000
_cell.angle_alpha   90.00
_cell.angle_beta   90.00
_cell.angle_gamma   90.00
#
_symmetry.space_group_name_H-M   'P 1'
#
loop_
_entity.id
_entity.type
_entity.pdbx_description
1 polymer ?
#
loop_
_entity_poly.entity_id
_entity_poly.type
_entity_poly.pdbx_seq_one_letter_code
_entity_poly.pdbx_strand_id
1 'polypeptide(L)'
;MKDLKHLLYFENLLQEAQNELILQAQSEGKVCVAYVCENTPEPLLNLPGAFSARLRAPRTGSMEMATYYMTSFLCEYSRALLERAIEGGYNFADCLITPDGCTMMNRAVENMELLKALGKGKEKFFFEYMEIPMKADDNGLNLYTLQCTNHILKPLHEHYGIDISDKAIRQAVAEHNRICELIRAIGEYRKGDKPRITGYEFHVITLATYVAPKYLLIDKLEETLEELKSREPDEKGYRARVLVVGSEVDDTDFIKLIEDTGAYVCACLLYTSDAADEGLGVD
;
A
#
# COMPACT_ATOMS: atom_id res chain seq x y z
N MET A 1 -27.74 2.89 -1.50
CA MET A 1 -26.86 4.10 -1.53
C MET A 1 -26.30 4.24 -2.95
N LYS A 2 -26.14 5.45 -3.48
CA LYS A 2 -25.53 5.68 -4.81
C LYS A 2 -24.01 5.59 -4.67
N ASP A 3 -23.30 5.00 -5.65
CA ASP A 3 -21.85 4.90 -5.64
C ASP A 3 -21.18 6.29 -5.56
N LEU A 4 -20.01 6.34 -4.94
CA LEU A 4 -19.19 7.54 -4.88
C LEU A 4 -18.77 7.97 -6.29
N LYS A 5 -18.76 9.28 -6.54
CA LYS A 5 -18.38 9.89 -7.83
C LYS A 5 -17.03 9.37 -8.35
N HIS A 6 -16.07 9.18 -7.44
CA HIS A 6 -14.71 8.76 -7.78
C HIS A 6 -14.42 7.27 -7.53
N LEU A 7 -15.44 6.44 -7.19
CA LEU A 7 -15.22 5.03 -6.91
C LEU A 7 -14.57 4.31 -8.10
N LEU A 8 -15.15 4.44 -9.28
CA LEU A 8 -14.60 3.82 -10.50
C LEU A 8 -13.16 4.28 -10.82
N TYR A 9 -12.83 5.53 -10.53
CA TYR A 9 -11.46 6.04 -10.67
C TYR A 9 -10.49 5.28 -9.76
N PHE A 10 -10.82 5.13 -8.47
CA PHE A 10 -9.98 4.38 -7.54
C PHE A 10 -9.91 2.89 -7.89
N GLU A 11 -11.03 2.28 -8.30
CA GLU A 11 -11.07 0.88 -8.77
C GLU A 11 -10.13 0.66 -9.96
N ASN A 12 -10.11 1.59 -10.92
CA ASN A 12 -9.24 1.50 -12.09
C ASN A 12 -7.75 1.53 -11.72
N LEU A 13 -7.35 2.30 -10.70
CA LEU A 13 -5.97 2.30 -10.20
C LEU A 13 -5.54 0.94 -9.63
N LEU A 14 -6.49 0.10 -9.23
CA LEU A 14 -6.24 -1.21 -8.64
C LEU A 14 -6.27 -2.36 -9.65
N GLN A 15 -6.59 -2.11 -10.92
CA GLN A 15 -6.74 -3.18 -11.93
C GLN A 15 -5.42 -3.80 -12.33
N GLU A 16 -4.35 -3.01 -12.38
CA GLU A 16 -3.00 -3.43 -12.77
C GLU A 16 -1.97 -2.95 -11.75
N ALA A 17 -0.84 -3.67 -11.64
CA ALA A 17 0.25 -3.27 -10.78
C ALA A 17 0.87 -1.93 -11.20
N GLN A 18 0.95 -1.66 -12.50
CA GLN A 18 1.35 -0.38 -13.08
C GLN A 18 0.11 0.40 -13.51
N ASN A 19 -0.32 1.36 -12.71
CA ASN A 19 -1.48 2.20 -13.01
C ASN A 19 -1.09 3.51 -13.73
N GLU A 20 -2.10 4.25 -14.20
CA GLU A 20 -1.92 5.49 -14.96
C GLU A 20 -1.17 6.58 -14.18
N LEU A 21 -1.34 6.65 -12.86
CA LEU A 21 -0.67 7.66 -12.03
C LEU A 21 0.82 7.35 -11.84
N ILE A 22 1.20 6.07 -11.80
CA ILE A 22 2.61 5.66 -11.84
C ILE A 22 3.24 6.14 -13.16
N LEU A 23 2.57 5.89 -14.28
CA LEU A 23 3.05 6.34 -15.60
C LEU A 23 3.17 7.88 -15.66
N GLN A 24 2.19 8.60 -15.12
CA GLN A 24 2.23 10.06 -15.05
C GLN A 24 3.45 10.53 -14.24
N ALA A 25 3.65 10.03 -13.01
CA ALA A 25 4.76 10.43 -12.17
C ALA A 25 6.12 10.11 -12.81
N GLN A 26 6.24 8.97 -13.48
CA GLN A 26 7.45 8.62 -14.24
C GLN A 26 7.68 9.57 -15.43
N SER A 27 6.64 10.00 -16.11
CA SER A 27 6.75 11.02 -17.18
C SER A 27 7.20 12.38 -16.67
N GLU A 28 6.94 12.68 -15.38
CA GLU A 28 7.44 13.84 -14.66
C GLU A 28 8.90 13.67 -14.19
N GLY A 29 9.54 12.53 -14.50
CA GLY A 29 10.91 12.22 -14.11
C GLY A 29 11.08 11.75 -12.67
N LYS A 30 10.02 11.34 -11.98
CA LYS A 30 10.10 10.85 -10.61
C LYS A 30 10.50 9.38 -10.53
N VAL A 31 11.24 9.05 -9.48
CA VAL A 31 11.73 7.70 -9.18
C VAL A 31 10.65 6.90 -8.48
N CYS A 32 10.31 5.72 -9.00
CA CYS A 32 9.35 4.80 -8.38
C CYS A 32 10.06 3.89 -7.37
N VAL A 33 9.81 4.13 -6.11
CA VAL A 33 10.30 3.29 -5.00
C VAL A 33 9.23 2.24 -4.68
N ALA A 34 9.41 1.04 -5.22
CA ALA A 34 8.55 -0.08 -4.89
C ALA A 34 8.84 -0.60 -3.48
N TYR A 35 7.82 -1.10 -2.80
CA TYR A 35 7.98 -1.71 -1.50
C TYR A 35 6.99 -2.86 -1.29
N VAL A 36 7.27 -3.71 -0.31
CA VAL A 36 6.39 -4.77 0.18
C VAL A 36 6.22 -4.62 1.69
N CYS A 37 5.10 -5.07 2.20
CA CYS A 37 4.75 -5.05 3.62
C CYS A 37 4.66 -3.63 4.24
N GLU A 38 4.20 -3.57 5.50
CA GLU A 38 3.84 -2.30 6.14
C GLU A 38 4.93 -1.67 6.98
N ASN A 39 5.89 -2.47 7.45
CA ASN A 39 6.96 -1.95 8.31
C ASN A 39 7.98 -1.07 7.57
N THR A 40 7.69 -0.74 6.31
CA THR A 40 8.50 0.20 5.52
C THR A 40 8.05 1.63 5.86
N PRO A 41 8.97 2.54 6.22
CA PRO A 41 8.62 3.92 6.55
C PRO A 41 8.24 4.70 5.29
N GLU A 42 7.01 4.51 4.83
CA GLU A 42 6.51 5.02 3.55
C GLU A 42 6.76 6.52 3.31
N PRO A 43 6.72 7.41 4.33
CA PRO A 43 7.09 8.82 4.12
C PRO A 43 8.47 8.99 3.48
N LEU A 44 9.46 8.17 3.86
CA LEU A 44 10.82 8.26 3.32
C LEU A 44 10.94 7.77 1.87
N LEU A 45 9.92 7.07 1.35
CA LEU A 45 9.85 6.64 -0.05
C LEU A 45 9.23 7.72 -0.95
N ASN A 46 8.64 8.76 -0.35
CA ASN A 46 7.94 9.86 -1.02
C ASN A 46 8.69 11.19 -0.92
N LEU A 47 10.02 11.14 -0.89
CA LEU A 47 10.85 12.34 -0.92
C LEU A 47 10.65 13.11 -2.23
N PRO A 48 10.89 14.45 -2.26
CA PRO A 48 10.83 15.23 -3.50
C PRO A 48 11.66 14.60 -4.63
N GLY A 49 11.00 14.25 -5.73
CA GLY A 49 11.61 13.52 -6.85
C GLY A 49 11.40 12.00 -6.81
N ALA A 50 10.80 11.47 -5.76
CA ALA A 50 10.44 10.06 -5.64
C ALA A 50 8.95 9.87 -5.30
N PHE A 51 8.44 8.68 -5.47
CA PHE A 51 7.13 8.24 -4.99
C PHE A 51 7.12 6.76 -4.66
N SER A 52 6.31 6.37 -3.70
CA SER A 52 6.15 4.98 -3.30
C SER A 52 5.08 4.26 -4.12
N ALA A 53 5.27 2.97 -4.36
CA ALA A 53 4.26 2.07 -4.88
C ALA A 53 4.36 0.70 -4.21
N ARG A 54 3.34 0.30 -3.44
CA ARG A 54 3.29 -1.03 -2.86
C ARG A 54 3.04 -2.07 -3.96
N LEU A 55 3.87 -3.10 -4.00
CA LEU A 55 3.69 -4.18 -4.95
C LEU A 55 2.41 -4.97 -4.66
N ARG A 56 1.63 -5.20 -5.69
CA ARG A 56 0.41 -6.00 -5.69
C ARG A 56 0.42 -6.99 -6.85
N ALA A 57 -0.31 -8.07 -6.70
CA ALA A 57 -0.47 -9.08 -7.75
C ALA A 57 -1.96 -9.22 -8.16
N PRO A 58 -2.61 -8.16 -8.67
CA PRO A 58 -3.99 -8.24 -9.08
C PRO A 58 -4.13 -9.24 -10.23
N ARG A 59 -5.20 -10.04 -10.20
CA ARG A 59 -5.57 -10.99 -11.27
C ARG A 59 -4.47 -12.00 -11.62
N THR A 60 -3.70 -12.46 -10.65
CA THR A 60 -2.74 -13.55 -10.86
C THR A 60 -3.52 -14.83 -11.14
N GLY A 61 -3.45 -15.31 -12.38
CA GLY A 61 -4.23 -16.47 -12.83
C GLY A 61 -3.60 -17.81 -12.47
N SER A 62 -2.27 -17.87 -12.44
CA SER A 62 -1.49 -19.07 -12.11
C SER A 62 -0.33 -18.67 -11.21
N MET A 63 0.16 -19.59 -10.40
CA MET A 63 1.35 -19.43 -9.56
C MET A 63 2.31 -20.62 -9.75
N GLU A 64 2.38 -21.17 -10.95
CA GLU A 64 3.19 -22.34 -11.24
C GLU A 64 4.68 -22.07 -11.07
N MET A 65 5.16 -20.96 -11.64
CA MET A 65 6.57 -20.58 -11.54
C MET A 65 6.95 -20.22 -10.11
N ALA A 66 6.14 -19.42 -9.43
CA ALA A 66 6.37 -19.11 -8.03
C ALA A 66 6.36 -20.37 -7.15
N THR A 67 5.47 -21.31 -7.40
CA THR A 67 5.38 -22.57 -6.64
C THR A 67 6.61 -23.46 -6.89
N TYR A 68 7.28 -23.34 -8.02
CA TYR A 68 8.55 -24.02 -8.28
C TYR A 68 9.69 -23.51 -7.38
N TYR A 69 9.74 -22.21 -7.12
CA TYR A 69 10.75 -21.57 -6.26
C TYR A 69 10.34 -21.51 -4.79
N MET A 70 9.03 -21.43 -4.55
CA MET A 70 8.43 -21.38 -3.22
C MET A 70 7.36 -22.48 -3.13
N THR A 71 7.42 -23.33 -2.12
CA THR A 71 6.46 -24.43 -1.99
C THR A 71 5.03 -23.93 -1.82
N SER A 72 4.04 -24.77 -2.14
CA SER A 72 2.61 -24.46 -2.00
C SER A 72 2.15 -24.18 -0.56
N PHE A 73 2.97 -24.53 0.44
CA PHE A 73 2.70 -24.26 1.87
C PHE A 73 2.98 -22.81 2.28
N LEU A 74 3.74 -22.06 1.46
CA LEU A 74 4.05 -20.67 1.76
C LEU A 74 2.87 -19.77 1.40
N CYS A 75 2.88 -18.56 1.98
CA CYS A 75 1.85 -17.54 1.81
C CYS A 75 1.50 -17.34 0.32
N GLU A 76 0.22 -17.46 0.00
CA GLU A 76 -0.28 -17.30 -1.37
C GLU A 76 0.00 -15.90 -1.92
N TYR A 77 -0.20 -14.86 -1.09
CA TYR A 77 0.11 -13.49 -1.46
C TYR A 77 1.58 -13.30 -1.87
N SER A 78 2.53 -13.82 -1.10
CA SER A 78 3.95 -13.70 -1.43
C SER A 78 4.33 -14.48 -2.70
N ARG A 79 3.69 -15.64 -2.95
CA ARG A 79 3.85 -16.38 -4.21
C ARG A 79 3.26 -15.64 -5.41
N ALA A 80 2.09 -15.03 -5.25
CA ALA A 80 1.47 -14.23 -6.30
C ALA A 80 2.34 -13.03 -6.69
N LEU A 81 2.97 -12.37 -5.72
CA LEU A 81 3.95 -11.29 -6.00
C LEU A 81 5.17 -11.82 -6.78
N LEU A 82 5.71 -12.98 -6.41
CA LEU A 82 6.83 -13.59 -7.14
C LEU A 82 6.43 -13.95 -8.59
N GLU A 83 5.26 -14.57 -8.78
CA GLU A 83 4.76 -14.88 -10.13
C GLU A 83 4.68 -13.63 -11.00
N ARG A 84 4.03 -12.58 -10.47
CA ARG A 84 3.89 -11.31 -11.20
C ARG A 84 5.25 -10.66 -11.50
N ALA A 85 6.23 -10.80 -10.61
CA ALA A 85 7.59 -10.32 -10.85
C ALA A 85 8.26 -11.08 -12.01
N ILE A 86 8.14 -12.41 -12.05
CA ILE A 86 8.69 -13.25 -13.11
C ILE A 86 8.07 -12.89 -14.47
N GLU A 87 6.78 -12.60 -14.50
CA GLU A 87 6.05 -12.11 -15.68
C GLU A 87 6.48 -10.71 -16.14
N GLY A 88 7.25 -9.99 -15.32
CA GLY A 88 7.71 -8.63 -15.61
C GLY A 88 6.73 -7.53 -15.21
N GLY A 89 5.71 -7.86 -14.39
CA GLY A 89 4.65 -6.94 -13.97
C GLY A 89 5.13 -5.76 -13.12
N TYR A 90 6.40 -5.77 -12.65
CA TYR A 90 6.99 -4.71 -11.83
C TYR A 90 8.18 -4.01 -12.50
N ASN A 91 8.32 -4.11 -13.82
CA ASN A 91 9.39 -3.42 -14.55
C ASN A 91 9.33 -1.88 -14.45
N PHE A 92 8.21 -1.33 -13.97
CA PHE A 92 8.07 0.09 -13.69
C PHE A 92 8.91 0.53 -12.48
N ALA A 93 9.17 -0.35 -11.50
CA ALA A 93 9.92 -0.01 -10.30
C ALA A 93 11.38 0.39 -10.63
N ASP A 94 11.90 1.39 -9.93
CA ASP A 94 13.29 1.84 -10.02
C ASP A 94 14.15 1.24 -8.90
N CYS A 95 13.54 0.85 -7.80
CA CYS A 95 14.14 0.06 -6.73
C CYS A 95 13.07 -0.71 -5.97
N LEU A 96 13.46 -1.68 -5.16
CA LEU A 96 12.60 -2.38 -4.22
C LEU A 96 13.19 -2.34 -2.82
N ILE A 97 12.41 -1.80 -1.88
CA ILE A 97 12.71 -1.78 -0.45
C ILE A 97 11.85 -2.85 0.24
N THR A 98 12.46 -3.71 1.02
CA THR A 98 11.77 -4.75 1.78
C THR A 98 12.17 -4.75 3.25
N PRO A 99 11.20 -4.69 4.19
CA PRO A 99 11.48 -4.87 5.60
C PRO A 99 11.60 -6.36 5.95
N ASP A 100 12.52 -6.71 6.83
CA ASP A 100 12.65 -8.07 7.38
C ASP A 100 11.60 -8.31 8.49
N GLY A 101 10.33 -8.32 8.08
CA GLY A 101 9.20 -8.54 9.00
C GLY A 101 8.46 -9.86 8.76
N CYS A 102 8.64 -10.48 7.59
CA CYS A 102 7.94 -11.69 7.20
C CYS A 102 8.84 -12.61 6.38
N THR A 103 9.21 -13.75 6.97
CA THR A 103 10.08 -14.76 6.32
C THR A 103 9.56 -15.22 4.95
N MET A 104 8.25 -15.31 4.77
CA MET A 104 7.66 -15.73 3.49
C MET A 104 7.81 -14.66 2.42
N MET A 105 7.65 -13.38 2.81
CA MET A 105 7.87 -12.27 1.89
C MET A 105 9.35 -12.10 1.56
N ASN A 106 10.23 -12.24 2.55
CA ASN A 106 11.67 -12.20 2.34
C ASN A 106 12.09 -13.25 1.32
N ARG A 107 11.56 -14.48 1.43
CA ARG A 107 11.83 -15.54 0.44
C ARG A 107 11.34 -15.19 -0.95
N ALA A 108 10.19 -14.53 -1.08
CA ALA A 108 9.71 -14.07 -2.39
C ALA A 108 10.66 -13.02 -2.98
N VAL A 109 11.06 -12.02 -2.19
CA VAL A 109 11.97 -10.94 -2.66
C VAL A 109 13.37 -11.48 -2.97
N GLU A 110 13.93 -12.38 -2.16
CA GLU A 110 15.20 -13.04 -2.46
C GLU A 110 15.15 -13.80 -3.80
N ASN A 111 14.04 -14.49 -4.08
CA ASN A 111 13.85 -15.15 -5.37
C ASN A 111 13.69 -14.13 -6.51
N MET A 112 13.01 -12.98 -6.29
CA MET A 112 12.93 -11.91 -7.29
C MET A 112 14.31 -11.37 -7.64
N GLU A 113 15.18 -11.19 -6.65
CA GLU A 113 16.57 -10.74 -6.85
C GLU A 113 17.40 -11.81 -7.56
N LEU A 114 17.38 -13.06 -7.08
CA LEU A 114 18.10 -14.19 -7.66
C LEU A 114 17.75 -14.39 -9.15
N LEU A 115 16.48 -14.29 -9.48
CA LEU A 115 15.96 -14.45 -10.84
C LEU A 115 16.09 -13.19 -11.69
N LYS A 116 16.56 -12.07 -11.12
CA LYS A 116 16.56 -10.76 -11.76
C LYS A 116 15.19 -10.42 -12.37
N ALA A 117 14.15 -10.69 -11.59
CA ALA A 117 12.76 -10.54 -12.05
C ALA A 117 12.32 -9.07 -12.12
N LEU A 118 13.01 -8.16 -11.42
CA LEU A 118 12.78 -6.71 -11.47
C LEU A 118 13.99 -6.01 -12.09
N GLY A 119 13.78 -4.73 -12.45
CA GLY A 119 14.86 -3.85 -12.92
C GLY A 119 15.41 -4.20 -14.29
N LYS A 120 14.71 -5.00 -15.10
CA LYS A 120 15.17 -5.37 -16.45
C LYS A 120 15.39 -4.12 -17.30
N GLY A 121 16.65 -3.94 -17.76
CA GLY A 121 17.03 -2.78 -18.56
C GLY A 121 17.30 -1.49 -17.77
N LYS A 122 17.26 -1.52 -16.45
CA LYS A 122 17.52 -0.37 -15.55
C LYS A 122 18.87 -0.54 -14.86
N GLU A 123 19.91 0.15 -15.33
CA GLU A 123 21.28 0.06 -14.78
C GLU A 123 21.36 0.50 -13.29
N LYS A 124 20.49 1.40 -12.89
CA LYS A 124 20.47 1.97 -11.52
C LYS A 124 19.55 1.22 -10.57
N PHE A 125 18.85 0.16 -11.03
CA PHE A 125 17.95 -0.60 -10.17
C PHE A 125 18.71 -1.25 -9.01
N PHE A 126 18.13 -1.22 -7.82
CA PHE A 126 18.68 -1.87 -6.64
C PHE A 126 17.61 -2.50 -5.76
N PHE A 127 18.01 -3.50 -4.97
CA PHE A 127 17.23 -4.07 -3.86
C PHE A 127 17.84 -3.59 -2.56
N GLU A 128 16.99 -3.27 -1.58
CA GLU A 128 17.42 -3.02 -0.20
C GLU A 128 16.57 -3.78 0.79
N TYR A 129 17.25 -4.36 1.77
CA TYR A 129 16.64 -5.09 2.87
C TYR A 129 16.91 -4.33 4.16
N MET A 130 15.87 -4.05 4.94
CA MET A 130 16.01 -3.35 6.19
C MET A 130 15.52 -4.19 7.38
N GLU A 131 16.32 -4.26 8.42
CA GLU A 131 15.95 -4.92 9.67
C GLU A 131 14.93 -4.10 10.44
N ILE A 132 13.89 -4.77 10.96
CA ILE A 132 12.89 -4.14 11.80
C ILE A 132 13.13 -4.52 13.26
N PRO A 133 13.31 -3.54 14.15
CA PRO A 133 13.54 -3.84 15.56
C PRO A 133 12.32 -4.51 16.19
N MET A 134 12.57 -5.55 17.00
CA MET A 134 11.53 -6.28 17.72
C MET A 134 11.03 -5.55 18.96
N LYS A 135 11.70 -4.48 19.38
CA LYS A 135 11.36 -3.70 20.58
C LYS A 135 11.29 -2.22 20.26
N ALA A 136 10.26 -1.57 20.81
CA ALA A 136 10.06 -0.13 20.74
C ALA A 136 10.75 0.58 21.92
N ASP A 137 12.06 0.41 22.06
CA ASP A 137 12.91 1.10 23.03
C ASP A 137 13.94 2.00 22.32
N ASP A 138 14.75 2.73 23.08
CA ASP A 138 15.77 3.64 22.51
C ASP A 138 16.77 2.92 21.61
N ASN A 139 17.12 1.67 21.91
CA ASN A 139 18.01 0.88 21.06
C ASN A 139 17.31 0.49 19.76
N GLY A 140 16.03 0.09 19.83
CA GLY A 140 15.21 -0.18 18.67
C GLY A 140 15.04 1.05 17.79
N LEU A 141 14.76 2.22 18.38
CA LEU A 141 14.67 3.49 17.66
C LEU A 141 16.00 3.84 16.95
N ASN A 142 17.12 3.68 17.64
CA ASN A 142 18.45 3.93 17.07
C ASN A 142 18.74 2.98 15.90
N LEU A 143 18.45 1.68 16.07
CA LEU A 143 18.59 0.69 15.00
C LEU A 143 17.70 1.06 13.79
N TYR A 144 16.43 1.33 14.03
CA TYR A 144 15.50 1.67 12.94
C TYR A 144 15.92 2.93 12.19
N THR A 145 16.39 3.97 12.91
CA THR A 145 16.93 5.19 12.30
C THR A 145 18.16 4.89 11.44
N LEU A 146 19.04 4.00 11.90
CA LEU A 146 20.22 3.57 11.14
C LEU A 146 19.81 2.79 9.88
N GLN A 147 18.84 1.87 10.00
CA GLN A 147 18.29 1.12 8.88
C GLN A 147 17.66 2.06 7.84
N CYS A 148 16.79 2.99 8.24
CA CYS A 148 16.20 3.99 7.35
C CYS A 148 17.28 4.82 6.62
N THR A 149 18.33 5.22 7.34
CA THR A 149 19.42 6.00 6.76
C THR A 149 20.21 5.21 5.74
N ASN A 150 20.59 3.97 6.07
CA ASN A 150 21.51 3.18 5.24
C ASN A 150 20.81 2.45 4.08
N HIS A 151 19.54 2.03 4.27
CA HIS A 151 18.82 1.19 3.31
C HIS A 151 17.71 1.93 2.55
N ILE A 152 17.44 3.22 2.89
CA ILE A 152 16.50 4.04 2.13
C ILE A 152 17.16 5.33 1.68
N LEU A 153 17.54 6.20 2.62
CA LEU A 153 17.96 7.57 2.28
C LEU A 153 19.25 7.58 1.45
N LYS A 154 20.30 6.91 1.91
CA LYS A 154 21.59 6.87 1.18
C LYS A 154 21.48 6.24 -0.19
N PRO A 155 20.88 5.04 -0.39
CA PRO A 155 20.75 4.44 -1.71
C PRO A 155 19.92 5.33 -2.68
N LEU A 156 18.84 5.95 -2.23
CA LEU A 156 18.07 6.87 -3.05
C LEU A 156 18.90 8.09 -3.50
N HIS A 157 19.71 8.62 -2.60
CA HIS A 157 20.62 9.72 -2.94
C HIS A 157 21.73 9.29 -3.89
N GLU A 158 22.39 8.18 -3.61
CA GLU A 158 23.55 7.68 -4.38
C GLU A 158 23.16 7.26 -5.80
N HIS A 159 22.05 6.55 -5.96
CA HIS A 159 21.59 6.04 -7.25
C HIS A 159 20.86 7.08 -8.10
N TYR A 160 20.05 7.93 -7.46
CA TYR A 160 19.12 8.81 -8.16
C TYR A 160 19.28 10.30 -7.83
N GLY A 161 20.16 10.68 -6.91
CA GLY A 161 20.39 12.07 -6.52
C GLY A 161 19.21 12.69 -5.77
N ILE A 162 18.35 11.87 -5.14
CA ILE A 162 17.21 12.36 -4.34
C ILE A 162 17.72 13.21 -3.18
N ASP A 163 17.09 14.35 -2.95
CA ASP A 163 17.37 15.21 -1.80
C ASP A 163 16.90 14.55 -0.50
N ILE A 164 17.85 14.25 0.38
CA ILE A 164 17.63 13.63 1.69
C ILE A 164 17.80 14.61 2.84
N SER A 165 17.73 15.89 2.57
CA SER A 165 17.83 16.94 3.61
C SER A 165 16.63 16.87 4.58
N ASP A 166 16.82 17.39 5.79
CA ASP A 166 15.74 17.52 6.77
C ASP A 166 14.51 18.22 6.21
N LYS A 167 14.71 19.19 5.31
CA LYS A 167 13.62 19.90 4.66
C LYS A 167 12.81 18.97 3.75
N ALA A 168 13.48 18.16 2.94
CA ALA A 168 12.86 17.19 2.04
C ALA A 168 12.09 16.12 2.83
N ILE A 169 12.70 15.59 3.91
CA ILE A 169 12.06 14.62 4.80
C ILE A 169 10.79 15.22 5.45
N ARG A 170 10.86 16.43 6.01
CA ARG A 170 9.69 17.08 6.61
C ARG A 170 8.57 17.32 5.59
N GLN A 171 8.91 17.64 4.35
CA GLN A 171 7.92 17.80 3.29
C GLN A 171 7.22 16.46 2.98
N ALA A 172 7.97 15.39 2.84
CA ALA A 172 7.43 14.06 2.59
C ALA A 172 6.54 13.56 3.75
N VAL A 173 6.96 13.78 4.99
CA VAL A 173 6.16 13.47 6.18
C VAL A 173 4.85 14.30 6.19
N ALA A 174 4.90 15.58 5.86
CA ALA A 174 3.70 16.41 5.83
C ALA A 174 2.70 15.94 4.76
N GLU A 175 3.18 15.56 3.57
CA GLU A 175 2.34 15.02 2.50
C GLU A 175 1.71 13.69 2.92
N HIS A 176 2.48 12.78 3.49
CA HIS A 176 1.99 11.51 4.01
C HIS A 176 0.92 11.72 5.10
N ASN A 177 1.18 12.60 6.07
CA ASN A 177 0.24 12.92 7.13
C ASN A 177 -1.08 13.47 6.57
N ARG A 178 -1.01 14.30 5.51
CA ARG A 178 -2.23 14.79 4.84
C ARG A 178 -3.08 13.67 4.28
N ILE A 179 -2.47 12.69 3.65
CA ILE A 179 -3.19 11.48 3.17
C ILE A 179 -3.82 10.73 4.34
N CYS A 180 -3.07 10.48 5.42
CA CYS A 180 -3.59 9.81 6.61
C CYS A 180 -4.78 10.56 7.21
N GLU A 181 -4.71 11.89 7.31
CA GLU A 181 -5.82 12.72 7.79
C GLU A 181 -7.08 12.57 6.91
N LEU A 182 -6.91 12.57 5.58
CA LEU A 182 -8.03 12.41 4.65
C LEU A 182 -8.65 11.02 4.77
N ILE A 183 -7.85 9.96 4.82
CA ILE A 183 -8.34 8.59 4.99
C ILE A 183 -9.06 8.43 6.32
N ARG A 184 -8.51 8.94 7.42
CA ARG A 184 -9.19 8.94 8.73
C ARG A 184 -10.53 9.68 8.66
N ALA A 185 -10.56 10.87 8.08
CA ALA A 185 -11.79 11.66 7.94
C ALA A 185 -12.86 10.95 7.08
N ILE A 186 -12.45 10.29 5.99
CA ILE A 186 -13.32 9.45 5.16
C ILE A 186 -13.81 8.25 5.99
N GLY A 187 -12.93 7.62 6.75
CA GLY A 187 -13.23 6.48 7.62
C GLY A 187 -14.29 6.76 8.69
N GLU A 188 -14.38 8.01 9.19
CA GLU A 188 -15.40 8.41 10.18
C GLU A 188 -16.84 8.15 9.66
N TYR A 189 -17.06 8.23 8.35
CA TYR A 189 -18.38 7.98 7.75
C TYR A 189 -18.80 6.52 7.70
N ARG A 190 -17.95 5.58 8.16
CA ARG A 190 -18.30 4.18 8.40
C ARG A 190 -18.95 3.96 9.77
N LYS A 191 -18.80 4.91 10.69
CA LYS A 191 -19.30 4.79 12.07
C LYS A 191 -20.82 5.01 12.12
N GLY A 192 -21.44 4.46 13.17
CA GLY A 192 -22.88 4.59 13.39
C GLY A 192 -23.72 3.53 12.67
N ASP A 193 -25.02 3.56 12.89
CA ASP A 193 -25.97 2.56 12.38
C ASP A 193 -26.34 2.78 10.91
N LYS A 194 -26.14 3.97 10.40
CA LYS A 194 -26.41 4.38 9.03
C LYS A 194 -25.15 4.96 8.39
N PRO A 195 -24.22 4.10 7.94
CA PRO A 195 -22.98 4.57 7.33
C PRO A 195 -23.24 5.29 6.01
N ARG A 196 -22.35 6.22 5.66
CA ARG A 196 -22.37 6.94 4.38
C ARG A 196 -21.36 6.44 3.36
N ILE A 197 -20.57 5.46 3.75
CA ILE A 197 -19.60 4.78 2.89
C ILE A 197 -19.62 3.29 3.23
N THR A 198 -19.50 2.41 2.23
CA THR A 198 -19.42 0.98 2.45
C THR A 198 -18.00 0.57 2.86
N GLY A 199 -17.83 -0.61 3.45
CA GLY A 199 -16.51 -1.19 3.71
C GLY A 199 -15.74 -1.40 2.41
N TYR A 200 -16.42 -1.83 1.35
CA TYR A 200 -15.84 -1.99 0.02
C TYR A 200 -15.28 -0.66 -0.53
N GLU A 201 -16.10 0.40 -0.56
CA GLU A 201 -15.68 1.71 -1.06
C GLU A 201 -14.46 2.23 -0.28
N PHE A 202 -14.50 2.12 1.05
CA PHE A 202 -13.40 2.55 1.90
C PHE A 202 -12.12 1.73 1.65
N HIS A 203 -12.26 0.41 1.49
CA HIS A 203 -11.13 -0.46 1.20
C HIS A 203 -10.48 -0.12 -0.15
N VAL A 204 -11.27 0.08 -1.21
CA VAL A 204 -10.79 0.51 -2.53
C VAL A 204 -9.99 1.83 -2.43
N ILE A 205 -10.54 2.83 -1.73
CA ILE A 205 -9.88 4.13 -1.55
C ILE A 205 -8.56 3.97 -0.79
N THR A 206 -8.57 3.20 0.30
CA THR A 206 -7.37 2.97 1.11
C THR A 206 -6.28 2.26 0.30
N LEU A 207 -6.62 1.18 -0.42
CA LEU A 207 -5.66 0.48 -1.28
C LEU A 207 -5.06 1.39 -2.35
N ALA A 208 -5.87 2.27 -2.95
CA ALA A 208 -5.37 3.20 -3.96
C ALA A 208 -4.26 4.12 -3.42
N THR A 209 -4.30 4.48 -2.13
CA THR A 209 -3.24 5.32 -1.52
C THR A 209 -1.91 4.60 -1.35
N TYR A 210 -1.88 3.28 -1.36
CA TYR A 210 -0.63 2.51 -1.29
C TYR A 210 0.02 2.26 -2.66
N VAL A 211 -0.77 2.28 -3.73
CA VAL A 211 -0.30 1.86 -5.06
C VAL A 211 -0.13 3.02 -6.05
N ALA A 212 -0.44 4.23 -5.64
CA ALA A 212 -0.35 5.40 -6.50
C ALA A 212 0.41 6.55 -5.81
N PRO A 213 1.06 7.44 -6.59
CA PRO A 213 1.75 8.62 -6.05
C PRO A 213 0.79 9.48 -5.24
N LYS A 214 1.10 9.68 -3.95
CA LYS A 214 0.21 10.32 -2.98
C LYS A 214 -0.22 11.73 -3.39
N TYR A 215 0.72 12.53 -3.91
CA TYR A 215 0.44 13.91 -4.31
C TYR A 215 -0.60 14.02 -5.45
N LEU A 216 -0.78 12.96 -6.25
CA LEU A 216 -1.80 12.93 -7.30
C LEU A 216 -3.19 12.50 -6.81
N LEU A 217 -3.29 12.01 -5.58
CA LEU A 217 -4.55 11.53 -5.01
C LEU A 217 -5.25 12.56 -4.13
N ILE A 218 -4.53 13.55 -3.60
CA ILE A 218 -5.03 14.49 -2.58
C ILE A 218 -6.35 15.13 -3.02
N ASP A 219 -6.41 15.71 -4.21
CA ASP A 219 -7.60 16.40 -4.71
C ASP A 219 -8.81 15.45 -4.79
N LYS A 220 -8.59 14.21 -5.24
CA LYS A 220 -9.66 13.20 -5.34
C LYS A 220 -10.17 12.72 -3.98
N LEU A 221 -9.27 12.62 -3.02
CA LEU A 221 -9.64 12.29 -1.64
C LEU A 221 -10.40 13.45 -0.98
N GLU A 222 -10.00 14.69 -1.21
CA GLU A 222 -10.72 15.87 -0.74
C GLU A 222 -12.12 15.97 -1.36
N GLU A 223 -12.26 15.80 -2.69
CA GLU A 223 -13.55 15.76 -3.36
C GLU A 223 -14.45 14.64 -2.81
N THR A 224 -13.88 13.45 -2.54
CA THR A 224 -14.61 12.33 -1.94
C THR A 224 -15.08 12.65 -0.52
N LEU A 225 -14.24 13.29 0.29
CA LEU A 225 -14.61 13.70 1.65
C LEU A 225 -15.74 14.73 1.62
N GLU A 226 -15.70 15.71 0.70
CA GLU A 226 -16.78 16.69 0.53
C GLU A 226 -18.09 16.02 0.09
N GLU A 227 -18.05 15.05 -0.82
CA GLU A 227 -19.22 14.27 -1.23
C GLU A 227 -19.84 13.54 -0.03
N LEU A 228 -19.02 12.91 0.82
CA LEU A 228 -19.50 12.18 2.00
C LEU A 228 -20.23 13.06 3.02
N LYS A 229 -19.90 14.36 3.13
CA LYS A 229 -20.59 15.29 4.02
C LYS A 229 -22.07 15.47 3.65
N SER A 230 -22.40 15.38 2.37
CA SER A 230 -23.75 15.56 1.85
C SER A 230 -24.43 14.27 1.38
N ARG A 231 -23.68 13.16 1.30
CA ARG A 231 -24.20 11.87 0.82
C ARG A 231 -25.24 11.32 1.81
N GLU A 232 -26.38 10.92 1.26
CA GLU A 232 -27.41 10.26 2.07
C GLU A 232 -26.87 8.94 2.66
N PRO A 233 -27.15 8.66 3.93
CA PRO A 233 -26.71 7.42 4.55
C PRO A 233 -27.36 6.20 3.91
N ASP A 234 -26.73 5.04 4.06
CA ASP A 234 -27.33 3.79 3.62
C ASP A 234 -28.49 3.40 4.53
N GLU A 235 -29.67 3.31 3.96
CA GLU A 235 -30.88 2.86 4.65
C GLU A 235 -31.03 1.33 4.65
N LYS A 236 -30.13 0.62 3.98
CA LYS A 236 -30.09 -0.83 3.93
C LYS A 236 -29.79 -1.38 5.34
N GLY A 237 -30.69 -2.16 5.88
CA GLY A 237 -30.43 -2.85 7.16
C GLY A 237 -29.35 -3.91 6.96
N TYR A 238 -28.31 -3.86 7.76
CA TYR A 238 -27.26 -4.88 7.75
C TYR A 238 -27.58 -6.00 8.75
N ARG A 239 -27.39 -7.25 8.33
CA ARG A 239 -27.58 -8.43 9.20
C ARG A 239 -26.54 -8.51 10.32
N ALA A 240 -25.33 -8.06 10.04
CA ALA A 240 -24.22 -8.04 10.99
C ALA A 240 -23.23 -6.93 10.64
N ARG A 241 -22.54 -6.42 11.66
CA ARG A 241 -21.33 -5.61 11.50
C ARG A 241 -20.14 -6.50 11.78
N VAL A 242 -19.18 -6.55 10.88
CA VAL A 242 -18.06 -7.48 10.95
C VAL A 242 -16.73 -6.73 10.97
N LEU A 243 -15.80 -7.25 11.74
CA LEU A 243 -14.39 -6.92 11.69
C LEU A 243 -13.69 -8.02 10.89
N VAL A 244 -12.97 -7.65 9.84
CA VAL A 244 -12.13 -8.58 9.10
C VAL A 244 -10.74 -8.58 9.71
N VAL A 245 -10.29 -9.74 10.19
CA VAL A 245 -8.99 -9.92 10.85
C VAL A 245 -8.21 -11.00 10.12
N GLY A 246 -6.96 -10.74 9.82
CA GLY A 246 -6.12 -11.76 9.20
C GLY A 246 -4.89 -11.21 8.50
N SER A 247 -4.44 -11.95 7.51
CA SER A 247 -3.36 -11.59 6.62
C SER A 247 -3.78 -10.46 5.67
N GLU A 248 -2.88 -10.00 4.84
CA GLU A 248 -3.12 -8.92 3.90
C GLU A 248 -4.29 -9.24 2.94
N VAL A 249 -5.29 -8.38 2.90
CA VAL A 249 -6.42 -8.48 1.96
C VAL A 249 -6.21 -7.45 0.86
N ASP A 250 -5.66 -7.92 -0.24
CA ASP A 250 -5.38 -7.10 -1.43
C ASP A 250 -6.47 -7.23 -2.50
N ASP A 251 -7.41 -8.15 -2.28
CA ASP A 251 -8.54 -8.42 -3.14
C ASP A 251 -9.78 -7.67 -2.67
N THR A 252 -10.15 -6.64 -3.42
CA THR A 252 -11.35 -5.84 -3.14
C THR A 252 -12.64 -6.63 -3.30
N ASP A 253 -12.66 -7.64 -4.17
CA ASP A 253 -13.84 -8.48 -4.40
C ASP A 253 -14.17 -9.34 -3.17
N PHE A 254 -13.17 -9.67 -2.34
CA PHE A 254 -13.40 -10.38 -1.09
C PHE A 254 -14.24 -9.55 -0.08
N ILE A 255 -13.94 -8.27 0.06
CA ILE A 255 -14.75 -7.37 0.92
C ILE A 255 -16.16 -7.21 0.35
N LYS A 256 -16.27 -7.04 -0.98
CA LYS A 256 -17.56 -6.97 -1.65
C LYS A 256 -18.40 -8.23 -1.45
N LEU A 257 -17.78 -9.41 -1.58
CA LEU A 257 -18.45 -10.69 -1.33
C LEU A 257 -19.04 -10.78 0.08
N ILE A 258 -18.30 -10.33 1.09
CA ILE A 258 -18.78 -10.28 2.47
C ILE A 258 -20.00 -9.36 2.58
N GLU A 259 -19.96 -8.16 2.00
CA GLU A 259 -21.05 -7.19 2.07
C GLU A 259 -22.28 -7.61 1.25
N ASP A 260 -22.10 -8.36 0.15
CA ASP A 260 -23.19 -8.93 -0.65
C ASP A 260 -24.01 -9.98 0.13
N THR A 261 -23.45 -10.58 1.18
CA THR A 261 -24.23 -11.46 2.11
C THR A 261 -25.17 -10.69 3.04
N GLY A 262 -25.13 -9.36 3.01
CA GLY A 262 -25.89 -8.48 3.90
C GLY A 262 -25.13 -8.10 5.18
N ALA A 263 -23.86 -8.42 5.30
CA ALA A 263 -22.98 -7.91 6.35
C ALA A 263 -22.46 -6.50 5.99
N TYR A 264 -21.93 -5.81 6.98
CA TYR A 264 -21.23 -4.55 6.81
C TYR A 264 -19.80 -4.68 7.37
N VAL A 265 -18.80 -4.46 6.54
CA VAL A 265 -17.40 -4.47 6.97
C VAL A 265 -17.06 -3.12 7.59
N CYS A 266 -17.18 -3.03 8.91
CA CYS A 266 -16.99 -1.77 9.64
C CYS A 266 -15.52 -1.47 9.97
N ALA A 267 -14.66 -2.48 10.03
CA ALA A 267 -13.23 -2.33 10.27
C ALA A 267 -12.45 -3.54 9.74
N CYS A 268 -11.17 -3.33 9.50
CA CYS A 268 -10.23 -4.37 9.16
C CYS A 268 -9.03 -4.26 10.11
N LEU A 269 -8.62 -5.37 10.70
CA LEU A 269 -7.34 -5.50 11.40
C LEU A 269 -6.41 -6.31 10.49
N LEU A 270 -5.86 -5.64 9.53
CA LEU A 270 -5.04 -6.19 8.46
C LEU A 270 -3.85 -5.28 8.28
N TYR A 271 -2.87 -5.78 7.58
CA TYR A 271 -1.74 -4.99 7.13
C TYR A 271 -2.09 -3.80 6.20
N THR A 272 -3.33 -3.57 5.87
CA THR A 272 -3.76 -2.52 4.94
C THR A 272 -4.27 -1.25 5.58
N SER A 273 -4.49 -1.27 6.89
CA SER A 273 -4.94 -0.07 7.61
C SER A 273 -4.36 -0.08 8.99
N ASP A 274 -3.99 1.08 9.46
CA ASP A 274 -3.64 1.32 10.84
C ASP A 274 -4.93 1.24 11.69
N ALA A 275 -5.44 0.01 11.82
CA ALA A 275 -6.70 -0.25 12.50
C ALA A 275 -6.62 0.07 14.00
N ALA A 276 -5.41 0.13 14.56
CA ALA A 276 -5.18 0.57 15.93
C ALA A 276 -5.52 2.06 16.09
N ASP A 277 -5.26 2.88 15.07
CA ASP A 277 -5.59 4.30 15.06
C ASP A 277 -7.06 4.58 14.70
N GLU A 278 -7.80 3.60 14.19
CA GLU A 278 -9.20 3.76 13.76
C GLU A 278 -10.23 3.70 14.90
N GLY A 279 -9.83 3.89 16.14
CA GLY A 279 -10.75 4.15 17.24
C GLY A 279 -11.46 2.93 17.81
N LEU A 280 -10.89 1.74 17.65
CA LEU A 280 -11.31 0.56 18.42
C LEU A 280 -10.77 0.58 19.86
N GLY A 281 -10.03 1.64 20.25
CA GLY A 281 -9.60 1.84 21.63
C GLY A 281 -8.70 0.70 22.15
N VAL A 282 -7.86 0.16 21.32
CA VAL A 282 -6.83 -0.78 21.74
C VAL A 282 -5.56 0.04 21.96
N ASP A 283 -5.33 0.44 23.21
CA ASP A 283 -4.06 0.97 23.68
C ASP A 283 -2.98 -0.12 23.63
#